data_557b7bc48ab9d534fa54d2f6bce838c7
#
_entry.id   557b7bc48ab9d534fa54d2f6bce838c7
#
_cell.length_a   1.000
_cell.length_b   1.000
_cell.length_c   1.000
_cell.angle_alpha   90.00
_cell.angle_beta   90.00
_cell.angle_gamma   90.00
#
_symmetry.space_group_name_H-M   'P 1'
#
loop_
_entity.id
_entity.type
_entity.pdbx_description
1 polymer ?
#
loop_
_entity_poly.entity_id
_entity_poly.type
_entity_poly.pdbx_seq_one_letter_code
_entity_poly.pdbx_strand_id
1 'polypeptide(L)'
;MENTIQMNLFQYFLDEEQFSIKEATDLVNNIKNMNVNNESIRARIYEGVEKGIFTKISRGVYKVTSQIEGHENTCLLVNGDGRDLSMIKDKSVDGIITDHPYDLLKSLKGGNRKFATFELFRYESRDFKEKQRVLKEGAFLVEFLPEESEVNYEYLYEIKKMAQENGLKYFAKVAWKKGTFVSNTGRKSKNMEDVMIFSNGEPRSLKLDAKKNLAVARENNIDVKGLSSYEVRDILQENNLDVYYMKGTAGMLPTVFDYQPKDSKHKIMEAEKPVELIEEIIEYISKPYETLLDQYAGSGNFVIACSNKNRNSIAIEKDNSMFEKMKNNVEKTLNVKFEEIDYEY
;
A
#
# COMPACT_ATOMS: atom_id res chain seq x y z
N MET A 1 -19.65 7.23 4.25
CA MET A 1 -19.18 7.01 5.64
C MET A 1 -18.43 8.23 6.10
N GLU A 2 -18.73 8.77 7.25
CA GLU A 2 -17.98 9.91 7.78
C GLU A 2 -16.66 9.41 8.35
N ASN A 3 -15.55 9.91 7.81
CA ASN A 3 -14.23 9.69 8.38
C ASN A 3 -14.18 10.29 9.77
N THR A 4 -13.82 9.51 10.78
CA THR A 4 -13.74 10.02 12.13
C THR A 4 -12.61 11.01 12.32
N ILE A 5 -12.76 11.85 13.32
CA ILE A 5 -11.74 12.83 13.70
C ILE A 5 -10.41 12.12 14.00
N GLN A 6 -10.41 11.00 14.74
CA GLN A 6 -9.21 10.24 15.07
C GLN A 6 -8.48 9.73 13.84
N MET A 7 -9.22 9.22 12.85
CA MET A 7 -8.65 8.69 11.60
C MET A 7 -8.01 9.79 10.76
N ASN A 8 -8.67 10.95 10.65
CA ASN A 8 -8.09 12.10 9.99
C ASN A 8 -6.81 12.57 10.70
N LEU A 9 -6.82 12.64 12.03
CA LEU A 9 -5.65 13.03 12.81
C LEU A 9 -4.50 12.02 12.66
N PHE A 10 -4.80 10.72 12.72
CA PHE A 10 -3.81 9.67 12.51
C PHE A 10 -3.12 9.83 11.16
N GLN A 11 -3.87 9.97 10.08
CA GLN A 11 -3.31 10.03 8.73
C GLN A 11 -2.54 11.31 8.44
N TYR A 12 -3.07 12.45 8.89
CA TYR A 12 -2.43 13.74 8.64
C TYR A 12 -1.15 13.96 9.44
N PHE A 13 -1.06 13.34 10.61
CA PHE A 13 0.09 13.50 11.50
C PHE A 13 0.99 12.25 11.57
N LEU A 14 0.76 11.24 10.71
CA LEU A 14 1.54 10.00 10.70
C LEU A 14 3.04 10.26 10.47
N ASP A 15 3.36 11.18 9.57
CA ASP A 15 4.74 11.55 9.22
C ASP A 15 5.26 12.77 10.00
N GLU A 16 4.47 13.33 10.92
CA GLU A 16 4.87 14.48 11.72
C GLU A 16 5.53 14.01 13.01
N GLU A 17 6.63 14.65 13.41
CA GLU A 17 7.29 14.33 14.68
C GLU A 17 6.36 14.52 15.88
N GLN A 18 5.49 15.52 15.81
CA GLN A 18 4.50 15.83 16.85
C GLN A 18 3.43 16.81 16.32
N PHE A 19 2.29 16.87 17.00
CA PHE A 19 1.21 17.81 16.70
C PHE A 19 0.55 18.33 17.98
N SER A 20 -0.02 19.55 17.93
CA SER A 20 -0.77 20.16 19.02
C SER A 20 -2.29 19.99 18.85
N ILE A 21 -3.05 20.17 19.94
CA ILE A 21 -4.52 20.20 19.88
C ILE A 21 -5.03 21.30 18.94
N LYS A 22 -4.34 22.44 18.85
CA LYS A 22 -4.69 23.54 17.96
C LYS A 22 -4.54 23.13 16.50
N GLU A 23 -3.40 22.56 16.11
CA GLU A 23 -3.15 22.07 14.75
C GLU A 23 -4.15 20.99 14.36
N ALA A 24 -4.47 20.07 15.27
CA ALA A 24 -5.50 19.06 15.07
C ALA A 24 -6.90 19.66 14.87
N THR A 25 -7.26 20.71 15.61
CA THR A 25 -8.54 21.40 15.47
C THR A 25 -8.62 22.16 14.15
N ASP A 26 -7.57 22.91 13.80
CA ASP A 26 -7.49 23.65 12.54
C ASP A 26 -7.59 22.73 11.34
N LEU A 27 -6.91 21.56 11.41
CA LEU A 27 -6.95 20.53 10.38
C LEU A 27 -8.36 20.00 10.15
N VAL A 28 -9.05 19.53 11.22
CA VAL A 28 -10.39 18.93 11.11
C VAL A 28 -11.41 19.93 10.58
N ASN A 29 -11.34 21.19 11.02
CA ASN A 29 -12.23 22.23 10.56
C ASN A 29 -12.00 22.59 9.08
N ASN A 30 -10.74 22.58 8.61
CA ASN A 30 -10.40 22.88 7.22
C ASN A 30 -10.81 21.77 6.25
N ILE A 31 -10.67 20.48 6.65
CA ILE A 31 -10.99 19.34 5.78
C ILE A 31 -12.49 19.18 5.55
N LYS A 32 -13.30 19.38 6.60
CA LYS A 32 -14.71 19.02 6.56
C LYS A 32 -15.69 20.22 6.65
N ASN A 33 -15.20 21.45 6.60
CA ASN A 33 -16.02 22.63 6.95
C ASN A 33 -16.79 22.45 8.26
N MET A 34 -16.24 21.69 9.20
CA MET A 34 -16.83 21.45 10.50
C MET A 34 -16.45 22.61 11.44
N ASN A 35 -17.33 22.90 12.39
CA ASN A 35 -17.05 23.87 13.43
C ASN A 35 -16.82 23.15 14.77
N VAL A 36 -15.75 22.35 14.82
CA VAL A 36 -15.38 21.57 16.00
C VAL A 36 -14.49 22.42 16.91
N ASN A 37 -14.77 22.41 18.20
CA ASN A 37 -13.97 23.14 19.18
C ASN A 37 -12.78 22.32 19.73
N ASN A 38 -11.82 23.01 20.34
CA ASN A 38 -10.63 22.38 20.91
C ASN A 38 -10.93 21.31 21.98
N GLU A 39 -12.04 21.40 22.69
CA GLU A 39 -12.41 20.44 23.75
C GLU A 39 -12.86 19.11 23.15
N SER A 40 -13.64 19.16 22.07
CA SER A 40 -14.06 17.96 21.34
C SER A 40 -12.86 17.25 20.73
N ILE A 41 -11.94 18.00 20.10
CA ILE A 41 -10.70 17.43 19.57
C ILE A 41 -9.83 16.84 20.67
N ARG A 42 -9.71 17.53 21.81
CA ARG A 42 -8.96 17.04 22.97
C ARG A 42 -9.52 15.72 23.49
N ALA A 43 -10.85 15.59 23.59
CA ALA A 43 -11.49 14.34 24.00
C ALA A 43 -11.13 13.20 23.06
N ARG A 44 -11.19 13.41 21.74
CA ARG A 44 -10.84 12.40 20.73
C ARG A 44 -9.35 12.03 20.72
N ILE A 45 -8.46 12.99 21.00
CA ILE A 45 -7.03 12.71 21.15
C ILE A 45 -6.79 11.89 22.43
N TYR A 46 -7.46 12.18 23.53
CA TYR A 46 -7.33 11.40 24.77
C TYR A 46 -7.82 9.97 24.61
N GLU A 47 -8.97 9.75 23.97
CA GLU A 47 -9.42 8.41 23.59
C GLU A 47 -8.36 7.70 22.72
N GLY A 48 -7.77 8.40 21.75
CA GLY A 48 -6.71 7.87 20.91
C GLY A 48 -5.42 7.54 21.70
N VAL A 49 -5.11 8.28 22.77
CA VAL A 49 -4.00 7.95 23.69
C VAL A 49 -4.34 6.69 24.49
N GLU A 50 -5.54 6.55 25.01
CA GLU A 50 -5.99 5.36 25.73
C GLU A 50 -6.00 4.12 24.84
N LYS A 51 -6.31 4.28 23.55
CA LYS A 51 -6.31 3.23 22.53
C LYS A 51 -4.92 2.99 21.90
N GLY A 52 -3.87 3.65 22.35
CA GLY A 52 -2.52 3.50 21.81
C GLY A 52 -2.28 4.16 20.44
N ILE A 53 -3.27 4.85 19.86
CA ILE A 53 -3.17 5.53 18.55
C ILE A 53 -2.25 6.74 18.61
N PHE A 54 -2.26 7.45 19.74
CA PHE A 54 -1.44 8.63 19.98
C PHE A 54 -0.60 8.47 21.24
N THR A 55 0.64 8.97 21.21
CA THR A 55 1.49 9.10 22.39
C THR A 55 1.55 10.56 22.81
N LYS A 56 1.31 10.82 24.09
CA LYS A 56 1.45 12.16 24.66
C LYS A 56 2.93 12.49 24.87
N ILE A 57 3.44 13.52 24.21
CA ILE A 57 4.83 13.99 24.32
C ILE A 57 4.97 15.00 25.48
N SER A 58 4.05 15.97 25.53
CA SER A 58 4.02 16.98 26.58
C SER A 58 2.60 17.51 26.75
N ARG A 59 2.40 18.55 27.60
CA ARG A 59 1.08 19.15 27.78
C ARG A 59 0.54 19.74 26.48
N GLY A 60 -0.48 19.09 25.90
CA GLY A 60 -1.15 19.53 24.69
C GLY A 60 -0.40 19.19 23.39
N VAL A 61 0.65 18.37 23.45
CA VAL A 61 1.45 17.92 22.31
C VAL A 61 1.45 16.39 22.26
N TYR A 62 1.20 15.86 21.09
CA TYR A 62 1.05 14.42 20.83
C TYR A 62 1.79 14.03 19.56
N LYS A 63 2.05 12.74 19.40
CA LYS A 63 2.47 12.14 18.13
C LYS A 63 1.59 10.94 17.83
N VAL A 64 1.52 10.54 16.58
CA VAL A 64 0.93 9.27 16.19
C VAL A 64 1.80 8.14 16.74
N THR A 65 1.19 7.21 17.45
CA THR A 65 1.89 6.02 17.93
C THR A 65 1.93 5.02 16.80
N SER A 66 3.12 4.66 16.36
CA SER A 66 3.33 3.55 15.44
C SER A 66 3.55 2.28 16.25
N GLN A 67 2.51 1.65 16.79
CA GLN A 67 2.68 0.35 17.46
C GLN A 67 1.51 -0.58 17.15
N ILE A 68 1.81 -1.59 16.35
CA ILE A 68 1.27 -2.92 16.53
C ILE A 68 2.20 -3.56 17.57
N GLU A 69 1.70 -4.03 18.73
CA GLU A 69 2.55 -4.70 19.72
C GLU A 69 3.32 -5.84 19.04
N GLY A 70 4.65 -5.75 19.05
CA GLY A 70 5.55 -6.73 18.45
C GLY A 70 6.00 -6.44 17.01
N HIS A 71 5.49 -5.39 16.34
CA HIS A 71 5.96 -4.92 15.03
C HIS A 71 6.25 -3.43 15.08
N GLU A 72 7.38 -3.01 14.49
CA GLU A 72 7.78 -1.59 14.42
C GLU A 72 6.98 -0.79 13.38
N ASN A 73 5.99 -1.40 12.71
CA ASN A 73 5.23 -0.82 11.60
C ASN A 73 3.80 -0.51 11.99
N THR A 74 3.25 0.53 11.40
CA THR A 74 1.84 0.89 11.53
C THR A 74 1.02 0.27 10.39
N CYS A 75 -0.12 -0.31 10.73
CA CYS A 75 -1.11 -0.78 9.76
C CYS A 75 -2.47 -0.15 10.03
N LEU A 76 -3.06 0.48 9.02
CA LEU A 76 -4.41 1.03 9.06
C LEU A 76 -5.32 0.22 8.14
N LEU A 77 -6.33 -0.44 8.71
CA LEU A 77 -7.40 -1.09 7.95
C LEU A 77 -8.61 -0.18 7.90
N VAL A 78 -9.13 0.05 6.69
CA VAL A 78 -10.26 0.95 6.44
C VAL A 78 -11.39 0.18 5.77
N ASN A 79 -12.57 0.13 6.41
CA ASN A 79 -13.76 -0.33 5.75
C ASN A 79 -14.39 0.83 4.97
N GLY A 80 -14.15 0.90 3.66
CA GLY A 80 -14.56 2.03 2.83
C GLY A 80 -14.39 1.81 1.33
N ASP A 81 -14.85 2.78 0.55
CA ASP A 81 -14.67 2.75 -0.91
C ASP A 81 -13.25 3.19 -1.28
N GLY A 82 -12.44 2.29 -1.86
CA GLY A 82 -11.07 2.57 -2.29
C GLY A 82 -10.95 3.64 -3.39
N ARG A 83 -12.05 4.05 -4.02
CA ARG A 83 -12.08 5.19 -4.95
C ARG A 83 -12.16 6.55 -4.22
N ASP A 84 -12.56 6.55 -2.96
CA ASP A 84 -12.58 7.74 -2.11
C ASP A 84 -11.30 7.83 -1.28
N LEU A 85 -10.32 8.56 -1.75
CA LEU A 85 -9.07 8.85 -1.06
C LEU A 85 -9.09 10.21 -0.34
N SER A 86 -10.26 10.85 -0.18
CA SER A 86 -10.38 12.17 0.46
C SER A 86 -9.85 12.19 1.89
N MET A 87 -9.82 11.02 2.53
CA MET A 87 -9.27 10.83 3.86
C MET A 87 -7.73 10.88 3.91
N ILE A 88 -7.06 10.67 2.79
CA ILE A 88 -5.59 10.60 2.71
C ILE A 88 -5.04 11.96 2.31
N LYS A 89 -4.07 12.45 3.09
CA LYS A 89 -3.39 13.72 2.86
C LYS A 89 -2.66 13.72 1.52
N ASP A 90 -2.59 14.88 0.87
CA ASP A 90 -1.79 15.09 -0.33
C ASP A 90 -0.33 14.74 -0.08
N LYS A 91 0.29 14.02 -1.02
CA LYS A 91 1.73 13.69 -0.99
C LYS A 91 2.19 13.02 0.31
N SER A 92 1.35 12.15 0.88
CA SER A 92 1.66 11.43 2.12
C SER A 92 2.01 9.95 1.91
N VAL A 93 1.74 9.39 0.73
CA VAL A 93 1.93 7.97 0.44
C VAL A 93 3.19 7.77 -0.39
N ASP A 94 4.04 6.84 0.03
CA ASP A 94 5.32 6.53 -0.61
C ASP A 94 5.21 5.51 -1.74
N GLY A 95 4.07 4.85 -1.87
CA GLY A 95 3.76 3.93 -2.97
C GLY A 95 2.34 3.41 -2.88
N ILE A 96 1.77 3.04 -4.03
CA ILE A 96 0.48 2.37 -4.14
C ILE A 96 0.72 1.03 -4.82
N ILE A 97 0.21 -0.06 -4.24
CA ILE A 97 0.15 -1.39 -4.87
C ILE A 97 -1.31 -1.82 -4.83
N THR A 98 -1.95 -2.00 -5.97
CA THR A 98 -3.39 -2.22 -6.00
C THR A 98 -3.85 -3.11 -7.15
N ASP A 99 -4.98 -3.79 -6.96
CA ASP A 99 -5.63 -4.69 -7.92
C ASP A 99 -7.13 -4.37 -7.95
N HIS A 100 -7.52 -3.40 -8.80
CA HIS A 100 -8.92 -2.99 -8.85
C HIS A 100 -9.83 -4.09 -9.43
N PRO A 101 -11.06 -4.21 -8.97
CA PRO A 101 -12.04 -5.16 -9.49
C PRO A 101 -12.55 -4.72 -10.87
N TYR A 102 -11.77 -4.99 -11.93
CA TYR A 102 -12.06 -4.53 -13.29
C TYR A 102 -13.20 -5.31 -13.97
N ASP A 103 -14.08 -4.58 -14.64
CA ASP A 103 -15.14 -5.13 -15.47
C ASP A 103 -14.58 -5.58 -16.82
N LEU A 104 -14.33 -6.86 -16.96
CA LEU A 104 -14.06 -7.49 -18.26
C LEU A 104 -15.26 -8.35 -18.65
N LEU A 105 -15.69 -8.23 -19.92
CA LEU A 105 -16.80 -8.98 -20.51
C LEU A 105 -16.74 -10.50 -20.27
N LYS A 106 -15.60 -11.07 -19.90
CA LYS A 106 -15.42 -12.47 -19.52
C LYS A 106 -15.74 -12.77 -18.06
N SER A 107 -15.69 -11.78 -17.17
CA SER A 107 -16.11 -11.95 -15.77
C SER A 107 -17.62 -12.23 -15.68
N LEU A 108 -18.38 -11.79 -16.69
CA LEU A 108 -19.83 -11.95 -16.80
C LEU A 108 -20.26 -13.24 -17.52
N LYS A 109 -19.37 -13.92 -18.25
CA LYS A 109 -19.71 -15.09 -19.08
C LYS A 109 -19.19 -16.44 -18.60
N GLY A 110 -18.69 -16.54 -17.41
CA GLY A 110 -18.16 -17.78 -16.86
C GLY A 110 -19.21 -18.64 -16.21
N GLY A 111 -19.94 -19.47 -16.95
CA GLY A 111 -20.73 -20.63 -16.48
C GLY A 111 -21.23 -20.57 -15.02
N ASN A 112 -21.49 -21.67 -14.36
CA ASN A 112 -21.96 -21.73 -12.96
C ASN A 112 -20.97 -21.20 -11.88
N ARG A 113 -19.89 -20.54 -12.24
CA ARG A 113 -18.95 -19.90 -11.31
C ARG A 113 -19.30 -18.44 -11.14
N LYS A 114 -19.83 -18.06 -9.98
CA LYS A 114 -19.95 -16.67 -9.57
C LYS A 114 -18.54 -16.13 -9.27
N PHE A 115 -17.88 -15.56 -10.28
CA PHE A 115 -16.50 -15.06 -10.15
C PHE A 115 -16.37 -13.77 -9.35
N ALA A 116 -17.44 -13.00 -9.17
CA ALA A 116 -17.38 -11.79 -8.38
C ALA A 116 -18.62 -11.68 -7.50
N THR A 117 -18.40 -11.58 -6.20
CA THR A 117 -19.41 -11.13 -5.22
C THR A 117 -19.31 -9.63 -4.97
N PHE A 118 -18.37 -8.92 -5.63
CA PHE A 118 -18.10 -7.49 -5.45
C PHE A 118 -18.45 -6.71 -6.72
N GLU A 119 -18.70 -5.41 -6.54
CA GLU A 119 -19.00 -4.47 -7.61
C GLU A 119 -17.79 -4.26 -8.51
N LEU A 120 -17.94 -4.62 -9.78
CA LEU A 120 -16.92 -4.38 -10.82
C LEU A 120 -17.10 -2.95 -11.36
N PHE A 121 -15.98 -2.28 -11.67
CA PHE A 121 -16.01 -0.96 -12.27
C PHE A 121 -14.84 -0.74 -13.25
N ARG A 122 -14.94 0.31 -14.06
CA ARG A 122 -13.83 0.84 -14.84
C ARG A 122 -13.30 2.10 -14.20
N TYR A 123 -12.00 2.29 -14.22
CA TYR A 123 -11.38 3.54 -13.81
C TYR A 123 -11.86 4.72 -14.63
N GLU A 124 -11.97 5.85 -13.98
CA GLU A 124 -12.19 7.17 -14.57
C GLU A 124 -10.95 8.05 -14.31
N SER A 125 -10.82 9.16 -15.03
CA SER A 125 -9.69 10.08 -14.86
C SER A 125 -9.53 10.58 -13.42
N ARG A 126 -10.66 10.74 -12.69
CA ARG A 126 -10.64 11.14 -11.29
C ARG A 126 -9.90 10.15 -10.38
N ASP A 127 -9.96 8.84 -10.68
CA ASP A 127 -9.30 7.82 -9.87
C ASP A 127 -7.76 7.97 -9.96
N PHE A 128 -7.23 8.29 -11.14
CA PHE A 128 -5.81 8.58 -11.32
C PHE A 128 -5.39 9.92 -10.76
N LYS A 129 -6.27 10.93 -10.79
CA LYS A 129 -6.04 12.23 -10.17
C LYS A 129 -5.87 12.07 -8.66
N GLU A 130 -6.73 11.29 -8.00
CA GLU A 130 -6.63 11.03 -6.56
C GLU A 130 -5.38 10.21 -6.21
N LYS A 131 -5.05 9.17 -6.97
CA LYS A 131 -3.80 8.42 -6.81
C LYS A 131 -2.56 9.33 -6.92
N GLN A 132 -2.55 10.21 -7.93
CA GLN A 132 -1.47 11.18 -8.12
C GLN A 132 -1.38 12.18 -6.96
N ARG A 133 -2.54 12.65 -6.46
CA ARG A 133 -2.61 13.60 -5.34
C ARG A 133 -1.98 13.05 -4.07
N VAL A 134 -2.32 11.81 -3.71
CA VAL A 134 -1.86 11.20 -2.45
C VAL A 134 -0.40 10.72 -2.53
N LEU A 135 0.10 10.38 -3.72
CA LEU A 135 1.47 9.91 -3.92
C LEU A 135 2.48 11.05 -3.75
N LYS A 136 3.53 10.82 -3.01
CA LYS A 136 4.73 11.69 -2.97
C LYS A 136 5.35 11.80 -4.35
N GLU A 137 6.08 12.89 -4.61
CA GLU A 137 6.79 13.07 -5.88
C GLU A 137 7.87 11.99 -6.05
N GLY A 138 7.94 11.42 -7.25
CA GLY A 138 8.82 10.31 -7.57
C GLY A 138 8.37 8.95 -7.04
N ALA A 139 7.32 8.87 -6.24
CA ALA A 139 6.76 7.62 -5.74
C ALA A 139 6.05 6.81 -6.83
N PHE A 140 5.86 5.51 -6.59
CA PHE A 140 5.36 4.58 -7.60
C PHE A 140 3.91 4.17 -7.34
N LEU A 141 3.16 4.05 -8.45
CA LEU A 141 1.87 3.37 -8.52
C LEU A 141 2.09 2.03 -9.23
N VAL A 142 1.71 0.94 -8.59
CA VAL A 142 1.70 -0.42 -9.15
C VAL A 142 0.27 -0.90 -9.28
N GLU A 143 -0.13 -1.21 -10.50
CA GLU A 143 -1.43 -1.78 -10.84
C GLU A 143 -1.26 -3.22 -11.33
N PHE A 144 -1.96 -4.17 -10.71
CA PHE A 144 -2.13 -5.49 -11.29
C PHE A 144 -3.20 -5.43 -12.37
N LEU A 145 -2.85 -5.88 -13.56
CA LEU A 145 -3.73 -5.84 -14.73
C LEU A 145 -3.75 -7.19 -15.43
N PRO A 146 -4.84 -7.55 -16.10
CA PRO A 146 -4.87 -8.78 -16.89
C PRO A 146 -3.90 -8.68 -18.06
N GLU A 147 -3.30 -9.81 -18.47
CA GLU A 147 -2.52 -9.87 -19.71
C GLU A 147 -3.34 -9.32 -20.89
N GLU A 148 -2.71 -8.48 -21.71
CA GLU A 148 -3.34 -7.85 -22.86
C GLU A 148 -3.94 -8.87 -23.83
N SER A 149 -5.14 -8.60 -24.31
CA SER A 149 -5.89 -9.45 -25.22
C SER A 149 -6.87 -8.61 -26.06
N GLU A 150 -7.44 -9.22 -27.11
CA GLU A 150 -8.44 -8.60 -27.98
C GLU A 150 -9.63 -7.94 -27.22
N VAL A 151 -9.99 -8.45 -26.04
CA VAL A 151 -11.16 -7.97 -25.30
C VAL A 151 -10.84 -6.88 -24.28
N ASN A 152 -9.57 -6.60 -23.98
CA ASN A 152 -9.17 -5.65 -22.94
C ASN A 152 -8.12 -4.63 -23.39
N TYR A 153 -7.55 -4.73 -24.60
CA TYR A 153 -6.45 -3.87 -25.02
C TYR A 153 -6.84 -2.38 -25.03
N GLU A 154 -8.09 -2.07 -25.42
CA GLU A 154 -8.59 -0.69 -25.38
C GLU A 154 -8.64 -0.15 -23.97
N TYR A 155 -9.19 -0.93 -23.02
CA TYR A 155 -9.25 -0.52 -21.62
C TYR A 155 -7.85 -0.37 -21.00
N LEU A 156 -6.93 -1.27 -21.31
CA LEU A 156 -5.54 -1.15 -20.86
C LEU A 156 -4.85 0.08 -21.47
N TYR A 157 -5.19 0.46 -22.68
CA TYR A 157 -4.73 1.71 -23.29
C TYR A 157 -5.33 2.94 -22.58
N GLU A 158 -6.64 2.92 -22.28
CA GLU A 158 -7.32 3.99 -21.52
C GLU A 158 -6.69 4.20 -20.15
N ILE A 159 -6.38 3.12 -19.41
CA ILE A 159 -5.68 3.19 -18.12
C ILE A 159 -4.35 3.95 -18.28
N LYS A 160 -3.52 3.56 -19.24
CA LYS A 160 -2.22 4.20 -19.49
C LYS A 160 -2.37 5.67 -19.84
N LYS A 161 -3.38 5.99 -20.67
CA LYS A 161 -3.69 7.36 -21.09
C LYS A 161 -4.17 8.22 -19.91
N MET A 162 -5.13 7.74 -19.12
CA MET A 162 -5.62 8.44 -17.93
C MET A 162 -4.52 8.68 -16.90
N ALA A 163 -3.64 7.68 -16.67
CA ALA A 163 -2.50 7.84 -15.79
C ALA A 163 -1.58 8.98 -16.27
N GLN A 164 -1.23 9.00 -17.56
CA GLN A 164 -0.38 10.02 -18.16
C GLN A 164 -1.02 11.42 -18.11
N GLU A 165 -2.29 11.53 -18.43
CA GLU A 165 -3.05 12.79 -18.40
C GLU A 165 -3.14 13.40 -16.98
N ASN A 166 -3.02 12.57 -15.95
CA ASN A 166 -3.00 12.98 -14.54
C ASN A 166 -1.57 13.07 -13.95
N GLY A 167 -0.52 13.11 -14.78
CA GLY A 167 0.86 13.35 -14.34
C GLY A 167 1.61 12.11 -13.85
N LEU A 168 1.01 10.91 -13.98
CA LEU A 168 1.67 9.65 -13.70
C LEU A 168 2.43 9.17 -14.95
N LYS A 169 3.76 9.10 -14.86
CA LYS A 169 4.61 8.67 -15.98
C LYS A 169 4.71 7.15 -16.04
N TYR A 170 4.60 6.60 -17.24
CA TYR A 170 4.90 5.19 -17.45
C TYR A 170 6.35 4.90 -17.05
N PHE A 171 6.53 3.96 -16.13
CA PHE A 171 7.85 3.53 -15.67
C PHE A 171 8.24 2.19 -16.27
N ALA A 172 7.43 1.15 -16.04
CA ALA A 172 7.68 -0.19 -16.54
C ALA A 172 6.40 -1.04 -16.58
N LYS A 173 6.48 -2.14 -17.32
CA LYS A 173 5.55 -3.26 -17.25
C LYS A 173 6.36 -4.54 -17.07
N VAL A 174 6.08 -5.30 -15.99
CA VAL A 174 6.71 -6.59 -15.71
C VAL A 174 5.62 -7.67 -15.73
N ALA A 175 5.86 -8.78 -16.39
CA ALA A 175 4.91 -9.88 -16.37
C ALA A 175 5.01 -10.64 -15.04
N TRP A 176 3.87 -10.93 -14.41
CA TRP A 176 3.78 -11.92 -13.34
C TRP A 176 3.37 -13.27 -13.91
N LYS A 177 4.27 -14.24 -13.87
CA LYS A 177 4.04 -15.62 -14.28
C LYS A 177 3.53 -16.45 -13.10
N LYS A 178 2.35 -17.05 -13.28
CA LYS A 178 1.64 -17.84 -12.28
C LYS A 178 2.10 -19.32 -12.25
N GLY A 179 3.40 -19.53 -12.20
CA GLY A 179 3.98 -20.87 -12.21
C GLY A 179 3.68 -21.68 -13.47
N THR A 180 3.41 -22.99 -13.31
CA THR A 180 3.17 -23.91 -14.43
C THR A 180 1.69 -24.06 -14.82
N PHE A 181 0.77 -23.50 -14.04
CA PHE A 181 -0.66 -23.58 -14.35
C PHE A 181 -0.97 -22.74 -15.60
N VAL A 182 -1.61 -23.37 -16.56
CA VAL A 182 -1.98 -22.76 -17.83
C VAL A 182 -3.49 -22.86 -18.04
N SER A 183 -4.13 -21.71 -18.21
CA SER A 183 -5.53 -21.66 -18.66
C SER A 183 -5.61 -21.85 -20.16
N ASN A 184 -6.29 -22.88 -20.62
CA ASN A 184 -6.45 -23.21 -22.04
C ASN A 184 -7.66 -22.53 -22.70
N THR A 185 -8.11 -21.40 -22.19
CA THR A 185 -9.24 -20.66 -22.75
C THR A 185 -8.78 -19.59 -23.74
N GLY A 186 -9.17 -19.73 -25.00
CA GLY A 186 -8.89 -18.74 -26.06
C GLY A 186 -7.77 -19.15 -27.03
N ARG A 187 -7.29 -18.18 -27.80
CA ARG A 187 -6.28 -18.40 -28.86
C ARG A 187 -4.87 -18.69 -28.33
N LYS A 188 -4.60 -18.37 -27.09
CA LYS A 188 -3.29 -18.49 -26.43
C LYS A 188 -3.51 -19.01 -25.01
N SER A 189 -2.66 -19.91 -24.59
CA SER A 189 -2.56 -20.33 -23.19
C SER A 189 -2.19 -19.15 -22.31
N LYS A 190 -2.85 -19.02 -21.15
CA LYS A 190 -2.69 -17.86 -20.25
C LYS A 190 -2.26 -18.32 -18.87
N ASN A 191 -1.11 -17.82 -18.42
CA ASN A 191 -0.62 -17.99 -17.05
C ASN A 191 0.06 -16.72 -16.53
N MET A 192 -0.21 -15.58 -17.15
CA MET A 192 0.40 -14.30 -16.80
C MET A 192 -0.65 -13.26 -16.44
N GLU A 193 -0.24 -12.32 -15.61
CA GLU A 193 -0.84 -11.00 -15.42
C GLU A 193 0.25 -9.95 -15.62
N ASP A 194 -0.16 -8.72 -15.91
CA ASP A 194 0.76 -7.59 -16.06
C ASP A 194 0.85 -6.81 -14.73
N VAL A 195 2.05 -6.53 -14.27
CA VAL A 195 2.35 -5.58 -13.19
C VAL A 195 2.76 -4.29 -13.87
N MET A 196 1.83 -3.35 -13.95
CA MET A 196 2.04 -2.05 -14.58
C MET A 196 2.52 -1.05 -13.53
N ILE A 197 3.63 -0.38 -13.81
CA ILE A 197 4.26 0.55 -12.88
C ILE A 197 4.33 1.95 -13.48
N PHE A 198 3.83 2.92 -12.74
CA PHE A 198 3.92 4.34 -13.04
C PHE A 198 4.69 5.05 -11.93
N SER A 199 5.22 6.24 -12.20
CA SER A 199 5.79 7.13 -11.19
C SER A 199 5.06 8.47 -11.16
N ASN A 200 4.91 9.05 -9.98
CA ASN A 200 4.40 10.40 -9.83
C ASN A 200 5.51 11.41 -10.18
N GLY A 201 5.53 11.88 -11.42
CA GLY A 201 6.61 12.70 -11.95
C GLY A 201 7.89 11.90 -12.24
N GLU A 202 9.07 12.49 -12.00
CA GLU A 202 10.35 11.81 -12.19
C GLU A 202 10.54 10.73 -11.12
N PRO A 203 10.84 9.48 -11.52
CA PRO A 203 10.94 8.38 -10.57
C PRO A 203 12.12 8.57 -9.62
N ARG A 204 11.88 8.36 -8.33
CA ARG A 204 12.94 8.35 -7.32
C ARG A 204 13.83 7.12 -7.47
N SER A 205 15.11 7.23 -7.09
CA SER A 205 16.04 6.11 -7.11
C SER A 205 15.92 5.30 -5.81
N LEU A 206 15.69 3.98 -5.96
CA LEU A 206 15.59 3.03 -4.84
C LEU A 206 16.60 1.89 -4.97
N LYS A 207 17.41 1.87 -6.03
CA LYS A 207 18.46 0.88 -6.19
C LYS A 207 19.56 1.12 -5.17
N LEU A 208 19.84 0.13 -4.34
CA LEU A 208 20.89 0.22 -3.34
C LEU A 208 22.30 0.35 -3.98
N ASP A 209 23.12 1.25 -3.45
CA ASP A 209 24.54 1.32 -3.78
C ASP A 209 25.31 0.28 -2.94
N ALA A 210 25.31 -0.96 -3.41
CA ALA A 210 25.95 -2.08 -2.70
C ALA A 210 27.39 -1.80 -2.33
N LYS A 211 28.18 -1.11 -3.19
CA LYS A 211 29.59 -0.81 -2.90
C LYS A 211 29.74 0.16 -1.72
N LYS A 212 28.94 1.24 -1.71
CA LYS A 212 28.98 2.20 -0.61
C LYS A 212 28.47 1.60 0.68
N ASN A 213 27.37 0.86 0.64
CA ASN A 213 26.80 0.24 1.83
C ASN A 213 27.74 -0.80 2.45
N LEU A 214 28.43 -1.60 1.61
CA LEU A 214 29.48 -2.51 2.09
C LEU A 214 30.69 -1.76 2.68
N ALA A 215 31.03 -0.59 2.16
CA ALA A 215 32.11 0.23 2.74
C ALA A 215 31.72 0.74 4.11
N VAL A 216 30.48 1.27 4.27
CA VAL A 216 29.95 1.70 5.59
C VAL A 216 29.96 0.56 6.60
N ALA A 217 29.51 -0.64 6.22
CA ALA A 217 29.52 -1.79 7.09
C ALA A 217 30.95 -2.14 7.57
N ARG A 218 31.93 -2.16 6.65
CA ARG A 218 33.33 -2.43 6.98
C ARG A 218 33.95 -1.38 7.90
N GLU A 219 33.70 -0.11 7.64
CA GLU A 219 34.20 1.00 8.46
C GLU A 219 33.66 0.93 9.90
N ASN A 220 32.49 0.34 10.09
CA ASN A 220 31.86 0.13 11.40
C ASN A 220 32.07 -1.27 11.96
N ASN A 221 32.95 -2.09 11.40
CA ASN A 221 33.26 -3.46 11.83
C ASN A 221 32.03 -4.40 11.88
N ILE A 222 31.07 -4.20 10.97
CA ILE A 222 29.89 -5.06 10.84
C ILE A 222 30.17 -6.16 9.84
N ASP A 223 30.01 -7.44 10.24
CA ASP A 223 30.15 -8.57 9.33
C ASP A 223 28.88 -8.75 8.52
N VAL A 224 28.99 -8.54 7.22
CA VAL A 224 27.88 -8.66 6.23
C VAL A 224 28.22 -9.69 5.14
N LYS A 225 29.11 -10.62 5.43
CA LYS A 225 29.55 -11.63 4.46
C LYS A 225 28.41 -12.58 4.11
N GLY A 226 28.12 -12.69 2.80
CA GLY A 226 27.08 -13.58 2.28
C GLY A 226 25.66 -13.02 2.34
N LEU A 227 25.49 -11.81 2.84
CA LEU A 227 24.19 -11.14 2.90
C LEU A 227 23.84 -10.45 1.57
N SER A 228 22.56 -10.40 1.27
CA SER A 228 22.01 -9.61 0.17
C SER A 228 22.12 -8.10 0.44
N SER A 229 21.99 -7.28 -0.61
CA SER A 229 22.04 -5.82 -0.46
C SER A 229 20.90 -5.29 0.43
N TYR A 230 19.76 -5.96 0.51
CA TYR A 230 18.65 -5.59 1.37
C TYR A 230 18.94 -5.91 2.84
N GLU A 231 19.49 -7.09 3.13
CA GLU A 231 19.92 -7.44 4.49
C GLU A 231 21.02 -6.50 5.00
N VAL A 232 21.96 -6.13 4.14
CA VAL A 232 22.99 -5.13 4.48
C VAL A 232 22.35 -3.78 4.80
N ARG A 233 21.36 -3.33 4.00
CA ARG A 233 20.60 -2.10 4.28
C ARG A 233 19.96 -2.16 5.67
N ASP A 234 19.26 -3.24 5.96
CA ASP A 234 18.51 -3.39 7.21
C ASP A 234 19.45 -3.34 8.43
N ILE A 235 20.57 -4.06 8.37
CA ILE A 235 21.60 -4.02 9.40
C ILE A 235 22.20 -2.61 9.58
N LEU A 236 22.46 -1.88 8.50
CA LEU A 236 22.93 -0.51 8.60
C LEU A 236 21.91 0.40 9.29
N GLN A 237 20.63 0.26 8.96
CA GLN A 237 19.54 1.03 9.58
C GLN A 237 19.37 0.70 11.08
N GLU A 238 19.40 -0.59 11.44
CA GLU A 238 19.36 -1.04 12.85
C GLU A 238 20.51 -0.46 13.70
N ASN A 239 21.67 -0.22 13.06
CA ASN A 239 22.82 0.41 13.69
C ASN A 239 22.84 1.94 13.56
N ASN A 240 21.75 2.56 13.09
CA ASN A 240 21.63 4.01 12.84
C ASN A 240 22.72 4.55 11.89
N LEU A 241 23.11 3.78 10.89
CA LEU A 241 24.10 4.14 9.87
C LEU A 241 23.43 4.57 8.57
N ASP A 242 24.11 5.42 7.81
CA ASP A 242 23.64 5.89 6.53
C ASP A 242 23.50 4.77 5.50
N VAL A 243 22.39 4.74 4.79
CA VAL A 243 22.14 3.86 3.65
C VAL A 243 22.18 4.65 2.35
N TYR A 244 22.99 4.20 1.43
CA TYR A 244 23.20 4.86 0.14
C TYR A 244 22.45 4.19 -0.99
N TYR A 245 21.83 5.02 -1.83
CA TYR A 245 21.15 4.61 -3.06
C TYR A 245 21.88 5.15 -4.29
N MET A 246 21.84 4.39 -5.38
CA MET A 246 22.40 4.82 -6.66
C MET A 246 21.58 5.97 -7.24
N LYS A 247 22.19 6.81 -8.05
CA LYS A 247 21.47 7.79 -8.86
C LYS A 247 20.86 7.10 -10.09
N GLY A 248 19.61 7.46 -10.40
CA GLY A 248 18.88 6.88 -11.54
C GLY A 248 18.21 5.55 -11.20
N THR A 249 17.44 5.03 -12.15
CA THR A 249 16.54 3.88 -11.95
C THR A 249 16.93 2.63 -12.76
N ALA A 250 18.05 2.68 -13.47
CA ALA A 250 18.47 1.58 -14.34
C ALA A 250 18.71 0.27 -13.58
N GLY A 251 18.16 -0.82 -14.09
CA GLY A 251 18.38 -2.16 -13.56
C GLY A 251 17.73 -2.45 -12.22
N MET A 252 16.63 -1.78 -11.89
CA MET A 252 15.86 -2.03 -10.67
C MET A 252 14.98 -3.27 -10.78
N LEU A 253 14.16 -3.35 -11.81
CA LEU A 253 13.10 -4.36 -11.94
C LEU A 253 13.60 -5.64 -12.61
N PRO A 254 13.02 -6.82 -12.26
CA PRO A 254 13.29 -8.06 -12.97
C PRO A 254 12.56 -8.06 -14.32
N THR A 255 12.89 -9.03 -15.17
CA THR A 255 12.19 -9.24 -16.45
C THR A 255 10.84 -9.92 -16.28
N VAL A 256 10.67 -10.69 -15.20
CA VAL A 256 9.45 -11.44 -14.86
C VAL A 256 9.43 -11.70 -13.37
N PHE A 257 8.25 -11.58 -12.77
CA PHE A 257 7.96 -12.12 -11.44
C PHE A 257 7.45 -13.57 -11.61
N ASP A 258 8.10 -14.56 -11.02
CA ASP A 258 7.71 -15.98 -11.13
C ASP A 258 7.26 -16.51 -9.76
N TYR A 259 6.00 -16.28 -9.42
CA TYR A 259 5.37 -16.66 -8.15
C TYR A 259 4.10 -17.43 -8.38
N GLN A 260 3.96 -18.59 -7.73
CA GLN A 260 2.74 -19.37 -7.82
C GLN A 260 1.63 -18.78 -6.92
N PRO A 261 0.40 -18.66 -7.43
CA PRO A 261 -0.76 -18.38 -6.57
C PRO A 261 -0.89 -19.48 -5.50
N LYS A 262 -1.38 -19.10 -4.30
CA LYS A 262 -1.76 -20.10 -3.29
C LYS A 262 -2.71 -21.15 -3.86
N ASP A 263 -2.67 -22.37 -3.31
CA ASP A 263 -3.65 -23.41 -3.60
C ASP A 263 -5.07 -22.91 -3.26
N SER A 264 -6.05 -23.22 -4.12
CA SER A 264 -7.44 -22.79 -3.96
C SER A 264 -8.06 -23.14 -2.60
N LYS A 265 -7.59 -24.21 -1.96
CA LYS A 265 -8.04 -24.64 -0.62
C LYS A 265 -7.58 -23.70 0.51
N HIS A 266 -6.55 -22.92 0.28
CA HIS A 266 -5.93 -22.03 1.28
C HIS A 266 -6.13 -20.55 0.97
N LYS A 267 -6.91 -20.24 -0.08
CA LYS A 267 -7.24 -18.88 -0.45
C LYS A 267 -8.43 -18.34 0.34
N ILE A 268 -8.35 -17.08 0.71
CA ILE A 268 -9.47 -16.34 1.29
C ILE A 268 -10.39 -15.83 0.18
N MET A 269 -9.79 -15.46 -0.97
CA MET A 269 -10.50 -15.08 -2.19
C MET A 269 -9.75 -15.59 -3.44
N GLU A 270 -10.49 -15.78 -4.55
CA GLU A 270 -9.91 -16.40 -5.75
C GLU A 270 -8.79 -15.56 -6.40
N ALA A 271 -8.90 -14.24 -6.37
CA ALA A 271 -7.98 -13.31 -7.04
C ALA A 271 -6.78 -12.87 -6.17
N GLU A 272 -6.59 -13.49 -5.00
CA GLU A 272 -5.55 -13.03 -4.07
C GLU A 272 -4.14 -13.17 -4.67
N LYS A 273 -3.34 -12.11 -4.48
CA LYS A 273 -1.93 -12.10 -4.88
C LYS A 273 -1.05 -12.78 -3.83
N PRO A 274 -0.02 -13.53 -4.22
CA PRO A 274 0.94 -14.12 -3.27
C PRO A 274 1.63 -13.04 -2.43
N VAL A 275 1.84 -13.31 -1.15
CA VAL A 275 2.55 -12.40 -0.24
C VAL A 275 3.97 -12.14 -0.77
N GLU A 276 4.66 -13.19 -1.18
CA GLU A 276 6.05 -13.14 -1.67
C GLU A 276 6.20 -12.27 -2.93
N LEU A 277 5.20 -12.28 -3.81
CA LEU A 277 5.17 -11.38 -4.98
C LEU A 277 5.08 -9.92 -4.55
N ILE A 278 4.17 -9.62 -3.61
CA ILE A 278 3.98 -8.26 -3.10
C ILE A 278 5.23 -7.81 -2.34
N GLU A 279 5.85 -8.67 -1.55
CA GLU A 279 7.11 -8.40 -0.84
C GLU A 279 8.24 -8.01 -1.81
N GLU A 280 8.40 -8.75 -2.91
CA GLU A 280 9.40 -8.41 -3.92
C GLU A 280 9.10 -7.03 -4.55
N ILE A 281 7.83 -6.77 -4.91
CA ILE A 281 7.43 -5.46 -5.47
C ILE A 281 7.71 -4.33 -4.47
N ILE A 282 7.38 -4.51 -3.19
CA ILE A 282 7.63 -3.54 -2.12
C ILE A 282 9.11 -3.12 -2.07
N GLU A 283 10.03 -4.06 -2.21
CA GLU A 283 11.48 -3.77 -2.20
C GLU A 283 11.92 -2.90 -3.39
N TYR A 284 11.23 -2.98 -4.52
CA TYR A 284 11.53 -2.15 -5.70
C TYR A 284 10.95 -0.74 -5.62
N ILE A 285 9.86 -0.53 -4.87
CA ILE A 285 9.12 0.74 -4.93
C ILE A 285 9.20 1.58 -3.65
N SER A 286 9.73 1.03 -2.56
CA SER A 286 9.75 1.69 -1.24
C SER A 286 11.00 1.39 -0.42
N LYS A 287 11.22 2.21 0.60
CA LYS A 287 12.20 2.00 1.66
C LYS A 287 11.50 1.48 2.92
N PRO A 288 12.23 0.84 3.86
CA PRO A 288 11.69 0.54 5.18
C PRO A 288 11.07 1.77 5.85
N TYR A 289 10.00 1.53 6.61
CA TYR A 289 9.21 2.51 7.36
C TYR A 289 8.43 3.51 6.50
N GLU A 290 8.50 3.43 5.17
CA GLU A 290 7.63 4.20 4.28
C GLU A 290 6.20 3.67 4.27
N THR A 291 5.24 4.55 3.96
CA THR A 291 3.81 4.23 3.98
C THR A 291 3.32 3.84 2.59
N LEU A 292 2.73 2.66 2.49
CA LEU A 292 2.16 2.13 1.26
C LEU A 292 0.63 2.04 1.36
N LEU A 293 -0.06 2.16 0.22
CA LEU A 293 -1.52 2.10 0.12
C LEU A 293 -1.95 0.96 -0.79
N ASP A 294 -2.95 0.19 -0.33
CA ASP A 294 -3.78 -0.65 -1.20
C ASP A 294 -5.25 -0.22 -1.10
N GLN A 295 -5.84 0.10 -2.24
CA GLN A 295 -7.21 0.61 -2.35
C GLN A 295 -8.28 -0.51 -2.35
N TYR A 296 -7.88 -1.76 -2.64
CA TYR A 296 -8.77 -2.92 -2.79
C TYR A 296 -8.14 -4.15 -2.15
N ALA A 297 -8.00 -4.09 -0.83
CA ALA A 297 -7.09 -4.94 -0.07
C ALA A 297 -7.49 -6.43 0.01
N GLY A 298 -8.76 -6.75 -0.23
CA GLY A 298 -9.27 -8.12 -0.36
C GLY A 298 -8.86 -9.03 0.79
N SER A 299 -7.90 -9.92 0.57
CA SER A 299 -7.43 -10.89 1.58
C SER A 299 -6.50 -10.30 2.65
N GLY A 300 -5.96 -9.09 2.44
CA GLY A 300 -4.97 -8.46 3.33
C GLY A 300 -3.53 -8.94 3.13
N ASN A 301 -3.23 -9.69 2.09
CA ASN A 301 -1.87 -10.14 1.80
C ASN A 301 -0.90 -8.97 1.59
N PHE A 302 -1.39 -7.83 1.09
CA PHE A 302 -0.63 -6.59 1.02
C PHE A 302 -0.14 -6.12 2.41
N VAL A 303 -1.03 -6.13 3.39
CA VAL A 303 -0.69 -5.72 4.78
C VAL A 303 0.36 -6.63 5.38
N ILE A 304 0.19 -7.95 5.18
CA ILE A 304 1.15 -8.95 5.64
C ILE A 304 2.53 -8.72 5.00
N ALA A 305 2.57 -8.49 3.69
CA ALA A 305 3.80 -8.21 2.96
C ALA A 305 4.47 -6.90 3.43
N CYS A 306 3.69 -5.84 3.66
CA CYS A 306 4.20 -4.59 4.22
C CYS A 306 4.84 -4.79 5.59
N SER A 307 4.16 -5.52 6.48
CA SER A 307 4.67 -5.83 7.81
C SER A 307 5.98 -6.64 7.75
N ASN A 308 6.01 -7.71 6.95
CA ASN A 308 7.21 -8.55 6.77
C ASN A 308 8.42 -7.76 6.23
N LYS A 309 8.16 -6.66 5.54
CA LYS A 309 9.20 -5.80 4.93
C LYS A 309 9.41 -4.47 5.67
N ASN A 310 8.93 -4.34 6.88
CA ASN A 310 9.05 -3.13 7.69
C ASN A 310 8.49 -1.88 6.98
N ARG A 311 7.30 -1.97 6.37
CA ARG A 311 6.58 -0.84 5.78
C ARG A 311 5.28 -0.58 6.54
N ASN A 312 4.93 0.69 6.67
CA ASN A 312 3.60 1.08 7.10
C ASN A 312 2.60 0.81 5.98
N SER A 313 1.36 0.50 6.34
CA SER A 313 0.33 0.20 5.35
C SER A 313 -1.01 0.86 5.64
N ILE A 314 -1.67 1.30 4.58
CA ILE A 314 -3.08 1.71 4.58
C ILE A 314 -3.79 0.75 3.61
N ALA A 315 -4.78 0.03 4.10
CA ALA A 315 -5.50 -0.97 3.32
C ALA A 315 -7.00 -0.71 3.38
N ILE A 316 -7.64 -0.52 2.22
CA ILE A 316 -9.05 -0.17 2.11
C ILE A 316 -9.81 -1.34 1.51
N GLU A 317 -10.91 -1.76 2.14
CA GLU A 317 -11.80 -2.80 1.64
C GLU A 317 -13.26 -2.35 1.81
N LYS A 318 -14.03 -2.40 0.71
CA LYS A 318 -15.41 -1.89 0.68
C LYS A 318 -16.42 -2.89 1.24
N ASP A 319 -16.25 -4.17 0.94
CA ASP A 319 -17.17 -5.21 1.39
C ASP A 319 -16.94 -5.56 2.86
N ASN A 320 -17.93 -5.33 3.70
CA ASN A 320 -17.84 -5.57 5.16
C ASN A 320 -17.45 -7.02 5.49
N SER A 321 -17.99 -8.01 4.76
CA SER A 321 -17.68 -9.42 5.01
C SER A 321 -16.23 -9.75 4.63
N MET A 322 -15.74 -9.15 3.55
CA MET A 322 -14.35 -9.31 3.13
C MET A 322 -13.40 -8.55 4.06
N PHE A 323 -13.78 -7.35 4.52
CA PHE A 323 -13.03 -6.58 5.51
C PHE A 323 -12.80 -7.39 6.80
N GLU A 324 -13.84 -8.03 7.34
CA GLU A 324 -13.70 -8.89 8.51
C GLU A 324 -12.79 -10.12 8.25
N LYS A 325 -12.89 -10.71 7.07
CA LYS A 325 -11.97 -11.80 6.68
C LYS A 325 -10.54 -11.32 6.55
N MET A 326 -10.32 -10.14 5.96
CA MET A 326 -9.03 -9.49 5.86
C MET A 326 -8.42 -9.25 7.24
N LYS A 327 -9.17 -8.60 8.14
CA LYS A 327 -8.77 -8.33 9.52
C LYS A 327 -8.34 -9.61 10.22
N ASN A 328 -9.20 -10.63 10.24
CA ASN A 328 -8.92 -11.93 10.85
C ASN A 328 -7.67 -12.63 10.25
N ASN A 329 -7.47 -12.52 8.94
CA ASN A 329 -6.29 -13.10 8.28
C ASN A 329 -5.00 -12.42 8.71
N VAL A 330 -5.01 -11.09 8.73
CA VAL A 330 -3.85 -10.29 9.14
C VAL A 330 -3.53 -10.53 10.61
N GLU A 331 -4.53 -10.45 11.49
CA GLU A 331 -4.37 -10.71 12.92
C GLU A 331 -3.76 -12.08 13.20
N LYS A 332 -4.31 -13.12 12.55
CA LYS A 332 -3.82 -14.49 12.71
C LYS A 332 -2.40 -14.67 12.17
N THR A 333 -2.09 -14.08 11.01
CA THR A 333 -0.79 -14.29 10.34
C THR A 333 0.32 -13.54 11.04
N LEU A 334 0.07 -12.31 11.46
CA LEU A 334 1.05 -11.47 12.14
C LEU A 334 1.07 -11.65 13.66
N ASN A 335 0.13 -12.44 14.21
CA ASN A 335 -0.08 -12.63 15.65
C ASN A 335 -0.29 -11.30 16.39
N VAL A 336 -1.14 -10.44 15.83
CA VAL A 336 -1.51 -9.12 16.37
C VAL A 336 -3.02 -9.04 16.55
N LYS A 337 -3.49 -8.02 17.26
CA LYS A 337 -4.91 -7.64 17.29
C LYS A 337 -5.05 -6.20 16.89
N PHE A 338 -6.00 -5.92 16.01
CA PHE A 338 -6.39 -4.54 15.71
C PHE A 338 -7.34 -4.04 16.78
N GLU A 339 -7.02 -2.88 17.33
CA GLU A 339 -7.96 -2.15 18.16
C GLU A 339 -9.04 -1.55 17.28
N GLU A 340 -10.30 -1.85 17.61
CA GLU A 340 -11.44 -1.22 16.96
C GLU A 340 -11.55 0.20 17.44
N ILE A 341 -11.47 1.13 16.52
CA ILE A 341 -11.83 2.51 16.79
C ILE A 341 -13.34 2.58 16.66
N ASP A 342 -14.06 2.36 17.78
CA ASP A 342 -15.51 2.46 17.81
C ASP A 342 -15.96 3.87 17.48
N TYR A 343 -16.85 3.95 16.51
CA TYR A 343 -17.41 5.17 15.99
C TYR A 343 -18.82 5.35 16.59
N GLU A 344 -18.93 5.89 17.78
CA GLU A 344 -20.21 6.43 18.20
C GLU A 344 -20.41 7.82 17.56
N TYR A 345 -21.55 7.96 16.87
CA TYR A 345 -22.03 9.15 16.16
C TYR A 345 -22.36 10.31 17.10
#